data_7cbfc557ddc17f905ba9d86dcd522aa5
#
_entry.id   7cbfc557ddc17f905ba9d86dcd522aa5
#
_cell.length_a   1.000
_cell.length_b   1.000
_cell.length_c   1.000
_cell.angle_alpha   90.00
_cell.angle_beta   90.00
_cell.angle_gamma   90.00
#
_symmetry.space_group_name_H-M   'P 1'
#
loop_
_entity.id
_entity.type
_entity.pdbx_description
1 polymer ?
#
loop_
_entity_poly.entity_id
_entity_poly.type
_entity_poly.pdbx_seq_one_letter_code
_entity_poly.pdbx_strand_id
1 'polypeptide(L)'
;MTELTEVDPTAPRDADVWAAPPRWAGAVAGVVAGALGLFVGHVVAQFGDGVSPLDLVGSSFVDRTPRWLKEWAITNFGTNDKLVLEIGAYCVMFVVALSLGVTSRRRATVYTIGSFAVALVGSMSAAERAGTPALSIFAPFVGAAIGSIVFAVASDACTVVD
;
A
#
# COMPACT_ATOMS: atom_id res chain seq x y z
N MET A 1 -23.42 -13.95 -55.40
CA MET A 1 -24.30 -13.99 -54.21
C MET A 1 -23.39 -13.79 -53.00
N THR A 2 -23.35 -12.57 -52.53
CA THR A 2 -22.53 -12.20 -51.36
C THR A 2 -23.43 -12.34 -50.12
N GLU A 3 -23.21 -13.41 -49.36
CA GLU A 3 -23.87 -13.66 -48.12
C GLU A 3 -23.43 -12.60 -47.11
N LEU A 4 -24.27 -11.62 -46.91
CA LEU A 4 -24.07 -10.64 -45.81
C LEU A 4 -24.26 -11.40 -44.51
N THR A 5 -23.16 -11.65 -43.82
CA THR A 5 -23.16 -12.23 -42.47
C THR A 5 -23.97 -11.28 -41.58
N GLU A 6 -25.21 -11.64 -41.29
CA GLU A 6 -26.07 -10.93 -40.34
C GLU A 6 -25.39 -10.95 -38.96
N VAL A 7 -24.92 -9.80 -38.53
CA VAL A 7 -24.33 -9.64 -37.21
C VAL A 7 -25.48 -9.77 -36.19
N ASP A 8 -25.48 -10.85 -35.45
CA ASP A 8 -26.44 -11.09 -34.37
C ASP A 8 -26.32 -9.96 -33.32
N PRO A 9 -27.34 -9.09 -33.20
CA PRO A 9 -27.30 -7.99 -32.23
C PRO A 9 -27.36 -8.47 -30.76
N THR A 10 -27.63 -9.76 -30.53
CA THR A 10 -27.67 -10.38 -29.19
C THR A 10 -26.37 -11.09 -28.82
N ALA A 11 -25.41 -11.18 -29.77
CA ALA A 11 -24.09 -11.71 -29.43
C ALA A 11 -23.46 -10.84 -28.35
N PRO A 12 -22.92 -11.44 -27.28
CA PRO A 12 -22.19 -10.68 -26.26
C PRO A 12 -21.12 -9.86 -26.95
N ARG A 13 -21.19 -8.54 -26.83
CA ARG A 13 -20.12 -7.68 -27.30
C ARG A 13 -18.88 -8.06 -26.52
N ASP A 14 -17.76 -8.23 -27.23
CA ASP A 14 -16.45 -8.56 -26.64
C ASP A 14 -16.02 -7.64 -25.49
N ALA A 15 -16.76 -6.58 -25.24
CA ALA A 15 -16.60 -5.68 -24.08
C ALA A 15 -16.83 -6.36 -22.72
N ASP A 16 -17.56 -7.49 -22.69
CA ASP A 16 -17.86 -8.20 -21.44
C ASP A 16 -16.78 -9.24 -21.07
N VAL A 17 -15.82 -9.44 -21.96
CA VAL A 17 -14.72 -10.42 -21.78
C VAL A 17 -13.61 -9.90 -20.85
N TRP A 18 -13.63 -8.61 -20.51
CA TRP A 18 -12.70 -8.05 -19.52
C TRP A 18 -13.12 -8.42 -18.11
N ALA A 19 -13.04 -9.71 -17.81
CA ALA A 19 -13.25 -10.19 -16.45
C ALA A 19 -12.26 -9.50 -15.51
N ALA A 20 -12.78 -8.89 -14.45
CA ALA A 20 -11.89 -8.30 -13.46
C ALA A 20 -10.97 -9.40 -12.91
N PRO A 21 -9.68 -9.14 -12.73
CA PRO A 21 -8.73 -10.12 -12.23
C PRO A 21 -9.24 -10.73 -10.92
N PRO A 22 -8.95 -12.01 -10.65
CA PRO A 22 -9.41 -12.68 -9.46
C PRO A 22 -8.94 -11.94 -8.19
N ARG A 23 -9.70 -12.03 -7.11
CA ARG A 23 -9.40 -11.30 -5.86
C ARG A 23 -8.00 -11.54 -5.34
N TRP A 24 -7.49 -12.76 -5.49
CA TRP A 24 -6.14 -13.13 -5.06
C TRP A 24 -5.05 -12.40 -5.87
N ALA A 25 -5.26 -12.19 -7.18
CA ALA A 25 -4.30 -11.47 -8.02
C ALA A 25 -4.20 -9.99 -7.59
N GLY A 26 -5.35 -9.34 -7.33
CA GLY A 26 -5.35 -7.99 -6.77
C GLY A 26 -4.70 -7.91 -5.39
N ALA A 27 -4.92 -8.91 -4.54
CA ALA A 27 -4.27 -9.00 -3.23
C ALA A 27 -2.75 -9.10 -3.35
N VAL A 28 -2.26 -10.01 -4.18
CA VAL A 28 -0.82 -10.20 -4.41
C VAL A 28 -0.19 -8.95 -5.01
N ALA A 29 -0.81 -8.37 -6.05
CA ALA A 29 -0.34 -7.13 -6.65
C ALA A 29 -0.27 -5.99 -5.62
N GLY A 30 -1.28 -5.85 -4.77
CA GLY A 30 -1.31 -4.84 -3.70
C GLY A 30 -0.20 -5.02 -2.67
N VAL A 31 0.03 -6.25 -2.23
CA VAL A 31 1.10 -6.57 -1.27
C VAL A 31 2.48 -6.31 -1.87
N VAL A 32 2.73 -6.76 -3.10
CA VAL A 32 4.01 -6.54 -3.80
C VAL A 32 4.24 -5.04 -4.02
N ALA A 33 3.24 -4.32 -4.51
CA ALA A 33 3.32 -2.89 -4.73
C ALA A 33 3.54 -2.12 -3.41
N GLY A 34 2.84 -2.49 -2.34
CA GLY A 34 3.01 -1.92 -1.02
C GLY A 34 4.40 -2.17 -0.44
N ALA A 35 4.91 -3.39 -0.54
CA ALA A 35 6.24 -3.76 -0.06
C ALA A 35 7.35 -3.00 -0.81
N LEU A 36 7.25 -2.91 -2.14
CA LEU A 36 8.21 -2.14 -2.95
C LEU A 36 8.12 -0.64 -2.66
N GLY A 37 6.90 -0.10 -2.50
CA GLY A 37 6.71 1.29 -2.12
C GLY A 37 7.32 1.62 -0.76
N LEU A 38 7.10 0.78 0.25
CA LEU A 38 7.71 0.92 1.57
C LEU A 38 9.23 0.82 1.51
N PHE A 39 9.76 -0.14 0.75
CA PHE A 39 11.20 -0.31 0.57
C PHE A 39 11.84 0.93 -0.06
N VAL A 40 11.26 1.44 -1.15
CA VAL A 40 11.77 2.66 -1.82
C VAL A 40 11.66 3.86 -0.89
N GLY A 41 10.54 4.04 -0.19
CA GLY A 41 10.38 5.11 0.80
C GLY A 41 11.43 5.02 1.91
N HIS A 42 11.73 3.81 2.39
CA HIS A 42 12.79 3.58 3.37
C HIS A 42 14.16 3.98 2.83
N VAL A 43 14.51 3.53 1.63
CA VAL A 43 15.80 3.88 0.99
C VAL A 43 15.92 5.39 0.80
N VAL A 44 14.88 6.07 0.31
CA VAL A 44 14.88 7.52 0.13
C VAL A 44 15.10 8.26 1.45
N ALA A 45 14.46 7.80 2.53
CA ALA A 45 14.64 8.40 3.87
C ALA A 45 16.08 8.28 4.37
N GLN A 46 16.79 7.21 4.05
CA GLN A 46 18.19 7.00 4.45
C GLN A 46 19.16 8.04 3.84
N PHE A 47 18.86 8.57 2.65
CA PHE A 47 19.68 9.63 2.02
C PHE A 47 19.55 10.98 2.72
N GLY A 48 18.61 11.14 3.65
CA GLY A 48 18.38 12.40 4.36
C GLY A 48 18.84 12.40 5.82
N ASP A 49 19.74 11.51 6.24
CA ASP A 49 20.08 11.26 7.66
C ASP A 49 18.83 11.04 8.52
N GLY A 50 17.79 10.54 7.89
CA GLY A 50 16.45 10.53 8.45
C GLY A 50 16.05 9.22 9.10
N VAL A 51 15.13 9.35 10.00
CA VAL A 51 14.44 8.23 10.61
C VAL A 51 13.57 7.55 9.55
N SER A 52 13.57 6.23 9.52
CA SER A 52 12.76 5.44 8.58
C SER A 52 11.28 5.85 8.63
N PRO A 53 10.59 5.94 7.47
CA PRO A 53 9.14 6.17 7.44
C PRO A 53 8.34 5.19 8.31
N LEU A 54 8.83 3.96 8.42
CA LEU A 54 8.22 2.94 9.25
C LEU A 54 8.38 3.25 10.74
N ASP A 55 9.55 3.73 11.18
CA ASP A 55 9.80 4.16 12.56
C ASP A 55 8.95 5.39 12.91
N LEU A 56 8.74 6.29 11.95
CA LEU A 56 7.89 7.46 12.12
C LEU A 56 6.41 7.08 12.32
N VAL A 57 5.88 6.19 11.49
CA VAL A 57 4.51 5.70 11.63
C VAL A 57 4.36 4.86 12.89
N GLY A 58 5.29 3.94 13.14
CA GLY A 58 5.28 3.06 14.30
C GLY A 58 5.29 3.84 15.62
N SER A 59 6.17 4.81 15.76
CA SER A 59 6.27 5.62 16.99
C SER A 59 5.07 6.55 17.15
N SER A 60 4.50 7.13 16.10
CA SER A 60 3.26 7.91 16.17
C SER A 60 2.07 7.06 16.60
N PHE A 61 2.03 5.80 16.16
CA PHE A 61 1.04 4.83 16.64
C PHE A 61 1.21 4.56 18.13
N VAL A 62 2.44 4.36 18.61
CA VAL A 62 2.73 4.18 20.03
C VAL A 62 2.33 5.39 20.85
N ASP A 63 2.63 6.59 20.39
CA ASP A 63 2.31 7.82 21.12
C ASP A 63 0.81 8.02 21.30
N ARG A 64 0.00 7.60 20.31
CA ARG A 64 -1.46 7.64 20.37
C ARG A 64 -2.10 6.44 21.06
N THR A 65 -1.31 5.42 21.41
CA THR A 65 -1.80 4.21 22.06
C THR A 65 -2.19 4.49 23.52
N PRO A 66 -3.37 4.07 24.00
CA PRO A 66 -3.79 4.23 25.37
C PRO A 66 -2.81 3.58 26.37
N ARG A 67 -2.65 4.20 27.55
CA ARG A 67 -1.71 3.74 28.59
C ARG A 67 -1.91 2.27 28.98
N TRP A 68 -3.16 1.84 29.12
CA TRP A 68 -3.49 0.46 29.51
C TRP A 68 -2.95 -0.57 28.51
N LEU A 69 -2.93 -0.23 27.22
CA LEU A 69 -2.40 -1.12 26.18
C LEU A 69 -0.86 -1.14 26.20
N LYS A 70 -0.23 0.00 26.49
CA LYS A 70 1.24 0.06 26.70
C LYS A 70 1.66 -0.78 27.91
N GLU A 71 0.97 -0.62 29.03
CA GLU A 71 1.24 -1.37 30.28
C GLU A 71 1.02 -2.87 30.08
N TRP A 72 -0.04 -3.25 29.37
CA TRP A 72 -0.30 -4.64 29.00
C TRP A 72 0.83 -5.22 28.13
N ALA A 73 1.28 -4.47 27.12
CA ALA A 73 2.37 -4.88 26.24
C ALA A 73 3.68 -5.03 26.99
N ILE A 74 4.05 -4.05 27.84
CA ILE A 74 5.26 -4.11 28.66
C ILE A 74 5.21 -5.30 29.63
N THR A 75 4.07 -5.55 30.25
CA THR A 75 3.90 -6.64 31.21
C THR A 75 4.03 -8.02 30.56
N ASN A 76 3.51 -8.18 29.32
CA ASN A 76 3.51 -9.47 28.65
C ASN A 76 4.76 -9.72 27.80
N PHE A 77 5.40 -8.68 27.26
CA PHE A 77 6.51 -8.81 26.30
C PHE A 77 7.86 -8.34 26.86
N GLY A 78 7.86 -7.63 28.01
CA GLY A 78 9.09 -7.21 28.70
C GLY A 78 10.06 -6.44 27.79
N THR A 79 11.28 -6.92 27.66
CA THR A 79 12.34 -6.30 26.82
C THR A 79 12.11 -6.43 25.31
N ASN A 80 11.12 -7.23 24.87
CA ASN A 80 10.80 -7.47 23.45
C ASN A 80 9.68 -6.53 22.95
N ASP A 81 9.29 -5.53 23.72
CA ASP A 81 8.22 -4.59 23.37
C ASP A 81 8.46 -3.92 21.99
N LYS A 82 9.71 -3.59 21.70
CA LYS A 82 10.13 -2.98 20.43
C LYS A 82 9.90 -3.90 19.22
N LEU A 83 10.27 -5.18 19.37
CA LEU A 83 10.03 -6.21 18.33
C LEU A 83 8.53 -6.43 18.08
N VAL A 84 7.75 -6.50 19.14
CA VAL A 84 6.30 -6.72 19.05
C VAL A 84 5.63 -5.53 18.37
N LEU A 85 6.08 -4.33 18.66
CA LEU A 85 5.58 -3.11 18.07
C LEU A 85 5.93 -3.03 16.57
N GLU A 86 7.16 -3.36 16.21
CA GLU A 86 7.63 -3.38 14.84
C GLU A 86 6.87 -4.44 14.01
N ILE A 87 6.74 -5.66 14.53
CA ILE A 87 5.94 -6.72 13.89
C ILE A 87 4.48 -6.29 13.75
N GLY A 88 3.91 -5.66 14.79
CA GLY A 88 2.55 -5.13 14.74
C GLY A 88 2.36 -4.09 13.63
N ALA A 89 3.31 -3.17 13.48
CA ALA A 89 3.29 -2.17 12.41
C ALA A 89 3.36 -2.82 11.02
N TYR A 90 4.24 -3.81 10.83
CA TYR A 90 4.30 -4.57 9.57
C TYR A 90 2.99 -5.32 9.29
N CYS A 91 2.37 -5.94 10.30
CA CYS A 91 1.08 -6.61 10.15
C CYS A 91 -0.02 -5.64 9.70
N VAL A 92 -0.10 -4.46 10.31
CA VAL A 92 -1.08 -3.42 9.93
C VAL A 92 -0.84 -2.98 8.49
N MET A 93 0.40 -2.68 8.11
CA MET A 93 0.75 -2.28 6.76
C MET A 93 0.45 -3.37 5.73
N PHE A 94 0.69 -4.64 6.08
CA PHE A 94 0.33 -5.79 5.26
C PHE A 94 -1.19 -5.87 5.02
N VAL A 95 -1.99 -5.73 6.08
CA VAL A 95 -3.46 -5.74 5.99
C VAL A 95 -3.97 -4.57 5.15
N VAL A 96 -3.38 -3.38 5.30
CA VAL A 96 -3.72 -2.20 4.48
C VAL A 96 -3.39 -2.44 3.02
N ALA A 97 -2.19 -2.92 2.70
CA ALA A 97 -1.77 -3.22 1.33
C ALA A 97 -2.66 -4.28 0.67
N LEU A 98 -2.98 -5.34 1.40
CA LEU A 98 -3.88 -6.41 0.97
C LEU A 98 -5.30 -5.88 0.70
N SER A 99 -5.83 -5.07 1.61
CA SER A 99 -7.17 -4.47 1.50
C SER A 99 -7.26 -3.51 0.31
N LEU A 100 -6.25 -2.66 0.14
CA LEU A 100 -6.15 -1.77 -1.02
C LEU A 100 -6.05 -2.57 -2.32
N GLY A 101 -5.22 -3.60 -2.38
CA GLY A 101 -5.07 -4.44 -3.56
C GLY A 101 -6.37 -5.14 -3.96
N VAL A 102 -7.07 -5.75 -3.01
CA VAL A 102 -8.36 -6.41 -3.26
C VAL A 102 -9.43 -5.42 -3.73
N THR A 103 -9.50 -4.25 -3.09
CA THR A 103 -10.51 -3.23 -3.40
C THR A 103 -10.23 -2.57 -4.75
N SER A 104 -8.96 -2.38 -5.09
CA SER A 104 -8.51 -1.63 -6.27
C SER A 104 -8.39 -2.47 -7.55
N ARG A 105 -8.69 -3.76 -7.48
CA ARG A 105 -8.53 -4.71 -8.61
C ARG A 105 -9.20 -4.29 -9.93
N ARG A 106 -10.22 -3.45 -9.86
CA ARG A 106 -10.94 -2.93 -11.04
C ARG A 106 -10.52 -1.52 -11.45
N ARG A 107 -9.85 -0.79 -10.56
CA ARG A 107 -9.46 0.61 -10.79
C ARG A 107 -8.16 0.90 -10.04
N ALA A 108 -7.05 0.97 -10.76
CA ALA A 108 -5.74 1.35 -10.21
C ALA A 108 -5.79 2.71 -9.48
N THR A 109 -6.67 3.63 -9.91
CA THR A 109 -6.88 4.93 -9.27
C THR A 109 -7.24 4.80 -7.78
N VAL A 110 -8.01 3.77 -7.39
CA VAL A 110 -8.39 3.56 -5.98
C VAL A 110 -7.15 3.20 -5.16
N TYR A 111 -6.26 2.38 -5.70
CA TYR A 111 -4.97 2.07 -5.06
C TYR A 111 -4.11 3.32 -4.91
N THR A 112 -4.00 4.12 -5.96
CA THR A 112 -3.24 5.37 -5.95
C THR A 112 -3.77 6.33 -4.86
N ILE A 113 -5.07 6.59 -4.84
CA ILE A 113 -5.66 7.47 -3.81
C ILE A 113 -5.42 6.91 -2.41
N GLY A 114 -5.62 5.61 -2.20
CA GLY A 114 -5.41 4.95 -0.90
C GLY A 114 -3.95 5.01 -0.45
N SER A 115 -2.99 4.73 -1.34
CA SER A 115 -1.56 4.78 -1.03
C SER A 115 -1.09 6.21 -0.71
N PHE A 116 -1.58 7.21 -1.44
CA PHE A 116 -1.28 8.61 -1.13
C PHE A 116 -1.93 9.08 0.18
N ALA A 117 -3.11 8.60 0.53
CA ALA A 117 -3.72 8.87 1.83
C ALA A 117 -2.88 8.31 2.99
N VAL A 118 -2.37 7.09 2.85
CA VAL A 118 -1.43 6.48 3.82
C VAL A 118 -0.13 7.28 3.88
N ALA A 119 0.42 7.70 2.73
CA ALA A 119 1.61 8.54 2.67
C ALA A 119 1.41 9.88 3.36
N LEU A 120 0.24 10.50 3.20
CA LEU A 120 -0.11 11.75 3.88
C LEU A 120 -0.09 11.60 5.40
N VAL A 121 -0.71 10.53 5.93
CA VAL A 121 -0.67 10.23 7.37
C VAL A 121 0.75 10.04 7.86
N GLY A 122 1.58 9.29 7.13
CA GLY A 122 3.00 9.10 7.44
C GLY A 122 3.78 10.41 7.45
N SER A 123 3.57 11.25 6.45
CA SER A 123 4.23 12.56 6.34
C SER A 123 3.80 13.54 7.43
N MET A 124 2.52 13.56 7.79
CA MET A 124 2.04 14.38 8.92
C MET A 124 2.68 13.94 10.22
N SER A 125 2.76 12.62 10.45
CA SER A 125 3.43 12.05 11.63
C SER A 125 4.93 12.39 11.68
N ALA A 126 5.59 12.47 10.52
CA ALA A 126 6.97 12.91 10.40
C ALA A 126 7.14 14.40 10.71
N ALA A 127 6.23 15.23 10.18
CA ALA A 127 6.29 16.70 10.34
C ALA A 127 6.03 17.16 11.79
N GLU A 128 5.27 16.40 12.58
CA GLU A 128 5.02 16.70 14.00
C GLU A 128 6.28 16.57 14.87
N ARG A 129 7.35 15.94 14.36
CA ARG A 129 8.60 15.73 15.10
C ARG A 129 9.61 16.83 14.80
N ALA A 130 10.06 17.49 15.85
CA ALA A 130 11.10 18.50 15.74
C ALA A 130 12.42 17.89 15.21
N GLY A 131 13.00 18.52 14.19
CA GLY A 131 14.28 18.11 13.61
C GLY A 131 14.19 17.03 12.52
N THR A 132 12.98 16.64 12.07
CA THR A 132 12.86 15.70 10.96
C THR A 132 13.32 16.34 9.65
N PRO A 133 14.29 15.71 8.92
CA PRO A 133 14.74 16.22 7.64
C PRO A 133 13.56 16.28 6.62
N ALA A 134 13.56 17.31 5.78
CA ALA A 134 12.51 17.47 4.76
C ALA A 134 12.36 16.23 3.86
N LEU A 135 13.47 15.57 3.54
CA LEU A 135 13.47 14.37 2.72
C LEU A 135 12.67 13.21 3.34
N SER A 136 12.74 13.05 4.67
CA SER A 136 11.96 12.04 5.40
C SER A 136 10.46 12.33 5.38
N ILE A 137 10.05 13.61 5.28
CA ILE A 137 8.64 14.01 5.15
C ILE A 137 8.10 13.63 3.75
N PHE A 138 8.94 13.74 2.71
CA PHE A 138 8.53 13.42 1.34
C PHE A 138 8.72 11.94 0.96
N ALA A 139 9.56 11.21 1.66
CA ALA A 139 9.85 9.79 1.40
C ALA A 139 8.59 8.89 1.26
N PRO A 140 7.54 9.02 2.11
CA PRO A 140 6.30 8.26 1.94
C PRO A 140 5.59 8.52 0.62
N PHE A 141 5.64 9.75 0.09
CA PHE A 141 5.03 10.08 -1.20
C PHE A 141 5.77 9.45 -2.37
N VAL A 142 7.10 9.40 -2.30
CA VAL A 142 7.92 8.70 -3.31
C VAL A 142 7.59 7.21 -3.29
N GLY A 143 7.50 6.62 -2.11
CA GLY A 143 7.09 5.22 -1.94
C GLY A 143 5.68 4.95 -2.50
N ALA A 144 4.70 5.84 -2.21
CA ALA A 144 3.34 5.72 -2.72
C ALA A 144 3.28 5.85 -4.25
N ALA A 145 4.07 6.74 -4.85
CA ALA A 145 4.15 6.90 -6.30
C ALA A 145 4.69 5.62 -6.97
N ILE A 146 5.80 5.09 -6.49
CA ILE A 146 6.40 3.85 -7.02
C ILE A 146 5.46 2.66 -6.81
N GLY A 147 4.88 2.50 -5.62
CA GLY A 147 3.89 1.46 -5.34
C GLY A 147 2.69 1.53 -6.27
N SER A 148 2.20 2.73 -6.57
CA SER A 148 1.08 2.93 -7.49
C SER A 148 1.43 2.54 -8.93
N ILE A 149 2.63 2.87 -9.40
CA ILE A 149 3.12 2.46 -10.72
C ILE A 149 3.23 0.94 -10.81
N VAL A 150 3.84 0.32 -9.80
CA VAL A 150 3.98 -1.15 -9.73
C VAL A 150 2.62 -1.83 -9.72
N PHE A 151 1.66 -1.30 -8.95
CA PHE A 151 0.30 -1.85 -8.92
C PHE A 151 -0.40 -1.72 -10.27
N ALA A 152 -0.28 -0.57 -10.95
CA ALA A 152 -0.86 -0.37 -12.27
C ALA A 152 -0.30 -1.37 -13.28
N VAL A 153 1.03 -1.50 -13.36
CA VAL A 153 1.70 -2.45 -14.27
C VAL A 153 1.31 -3.89 -13.96
N ALA A 154 1.26 -4.27 -12.66
CA ALA A 154 0.88 -5.61 -12.26
C ALA A 154 -0.60 -5.92 -12.59
N SER A 155 -1.49 -4.94 -12.43
CA SER A 155 -2.90 -5.11 -12.78
C SER A 155 -3.11 -5.26 -14.30
N ASP A 156 -2.36 -4.50 -15.11
CA ASP A 156 -2.42 -4.61 -16.56
C ASP A 156 -1.84 -5.96 -17.06
N ALA A 157 -0.76 -6.43 -16.44
CA ALA A 157 -0.17 -7.73 -16.78
C ALA A 157 -1.12 -8.90 -16.50
N CYS A 158 -1.92 -8.82 -15.43
CA CYS A 158 -2.91 -9.85 -15.11
C CYS A 158 -4.11 -9.88 -16.09
N THR A 159 -4.33 -8.82 -16.85
CA THR A 159 -5.41 -8.78 -17.86
C THR A 159 -4.98 -9.33 -19.23
N VAL A 160 -3.68 -9.51 -19.45
CA VAL A 160 -3.11 -9.96 -20.74
C VAL A 160 -2.89 -11.48 -20.80
N VAL A 161 -2.95 -12.18 -19.65
CA VAL A 161 -2.57 -13.61 -19.56
C VAL A 161 -3.78 -14.55 -19.72
N ASP A 162 -5.00 -14.05 -19.85
CA ASP A 162 -6.21 -14.81 -20.19
C ASP A 162 -6.59 -14.56 -21.65
#